data_bf70ebc7b60f8895d028a5914dbcd567
#
_entry.id   bf70ebc7b60f8895d028a5914dbcd567
#
_cell.length_a   1.000
_cell.length_b   1.000
_cell.length_c   1.000
_cell.angle_alpha   90.00
_cell.angle_beta   90.00
_cell.angle_gamma   90.00
#
_symmetry.space_group_name_H-M   'P 1'
#
loop_
_entity.id
_entity.type
_entity.pdbx_description
1 polymer ?
#
loop_
_entity_poly.entity_id
_entity_poly.type
_entity_poly.pdbx_seq_one_letter_code
_entity_poly.pdbx_strand_id
1 'polypeptide(L)'
;MRRLLCPALLIFTLCAVPALAAGAPKRKTPLPDTPKPITERNTPIAVEFEGTDSLGSRLTTRVKEVFNASNLFSLTDKDTPKLRLLISSTPEFPSRPGVGSAYSVVWVFSQSEATLRHYLTREVGVLTPDEVNDVAAKLIERTDALAARYGYLLQ
;
A
#
# COMPACT_ATOMS: atom_id res chain seq x y z
N MET A 1 -50.79 -80.57 -20.97
CA MET A 1 -51.46 -79.37 -21.50
C MET A 1 -50.48 -78.18 -21.51
N ARG A 2 -50.32 -77.65 -22.67
CA ARG A 2 -49.42 -76.53 -23.07
C ARG A 2 -49.69 -75.26 -22.28
N ARG A 3 -48.69 -74.50 -21.96
CA ARG A 3 -48.68 -73.07 -22.20
C ARG A 3 -47.24 -72.49 -22.12
N LEU A 4 -46.83 -71.97 -23.27
CA LEU A 4 -45.66 -71.14 -23.51
C LEU A 4 -45.72 -69.80 -22.73
N LEU A 5 -44.64 -69.38 -22.18
CA LEU A 5 -44.44 -67.99 -21.79
C LEU A 5 -43.05 -67.54 -22.21
N CYS A 6 -43.06 -66.58 -23.13
CA CYS A 6 -41.87 -65.87 -23.62
C CYS A 6 -41.15 -65.06 -22.51
N PRO A 7 -39.86 -65.02 -22.48
CA PRO A 7 -39.14 -64.02 -21.73
C PRO A 7 -38.99 -62.75 -22.57
N ALA A 8 -39.51 -61.65 -22.05
CA ALA A 8 -39.25 -60.31 -22.59
C ALA A 8 -37.81 -59.84 -22.26
N LEU A 9 -37.01 -59.63 -23.28
CA LEU A 9 -35.62 -59.10 -23.25
C LEU A 9 -35.69 -57.60 -23.02
N LEU A 10 -35.39 -57.14 -21.81
CA LEU A 10 -35.29 -55.70 -21.47
C LEU A 10 -33.90 -55.23 -21.76
N ILE A 11 -33.73 -54.54 -22.91
CA ILE A 11 -32.49 -53.90 -23.32
C ILE A 11 -32.39 -52.57 -22.55
N PHE A 12 -31.50 -52.54 -21.55
CA PHE A 12 -31.11 -51.29 -20.86
C PHE A 12 -30.07 -50.53 -21.71
N THR A 13 -30.53 -49.54 -22.45
CA THR A 13 -29.64 -48.58 -23.15
C THR A 13 -29.06 -47.65 -22.11
N LEU A 14 -27.78 -47.84 -21.81
CA LEU A 14 -26.99 -46.99 -20.94
C LEU A 14 -26.61 -45.72 -21.73
N CYS A 15 -27.38 -44.62 -21.54
CA CYS A 15 -27.01 -43.30 -22.02
C CYS A 15 -25.80 -42.78 -21.27
N ALA A 16 -24.62 -42.84 -21.88
CA ALA A 16 -23.43 -42.15 -21.42
C ALA A 16 -23.63 -40.63 -21.61
N VAL A 17 -23.86 -39.93 -20.51
CA VAL A 17 -23.84 -38.43 -20.52
C VAL A 17 -22.38 -37.98 -20.52
N PRO A 18 -21.93 -37.21 -21.54
CA PRO A 18 -20.60 -36.63 -21.49
C PRO A 18 -20.54 -35.60 -20.36
N ALA A 19 -19.71 -35.83 -19.35
CA ALA A 19 -19.37 -34.84 -18.33
C ALA A 19 -18.73 -33.64 -19.03
N LEU A 20 -19.48 -32.54 -19.15
CA LEU A 20 -18.89 -31.24 -19.47
C LEU A 20 -17.87 -30.90 -18.38
N ALA A 21 -16.60 -30.97 -18.73
CA ALA A 21 -15.53 -30.43 -17.89
C ALA A 21 -15.81 -28.94 -17.68
N ALA A 22 -16.33 -28.60 -16.50
CA ALA A 22 -16.43 -27.21 -16.06
C ALA A 22 -15.02 -26.65 -16.03
N GLY A 23 -14.72 -25.81 -17.00
CA GLY A 23 -13.43 -25.12 -17.07
C GLY A 23 -13.17 -24.41 -15.75
N ALA A 24 -12.04 -24.74 -15.11
CA ALA A 24 -11.59 -24.06 -13.90
C ALA A 24 -11.68 -22.54 -14.11
N PRO A 25 -12.20 -21.77 -13.13
CA PRO A 25 -12.30 -20.31 -13.27
C PRO A 25 -10.89 -19.77 -13.51
N LYS A 26 -10.68 -19.15 -14.68
CA LYS A 26 -9.43 -18.45 -14.98
C LYS A 26 -9.23 -17.43 -13.86
N ARG A 27 -8.20 -17.63 -13.04
CA ARG A 27 -7.76 -16.65 -12.06
C ARG A 27 -7.56 -15.34 -12.80
N LYS A 28 -8.46 -14.38 -12.56
CA LYS A 28 -8.30 -13.03 -13.11
C LYS A 28 -6.99 -12.49 -12.57
N THR A 29 -6.02 -12.26 -13.43
CA THR A 29 -4.80 -11.55 -13.06
C THR A 29 -5.23 -10.20 -12.49
N PRO A 30 -4.86 -9.86 -11.24
CA PRO A 30 -5.21 -8.56 -10.68
C PRO A 30 -4.74 -7.45 -11.60
N LEU A 31 -5.58 -6.44 -11.80
CA LEU A 31 -5.16 -5.23 -12.52
C LEU A 31 -3.98 -4.60 -11.76
N PRO A 32 -3.01 -3.96 -12.47
CA PRO A 32 -1.86 -3.33 -11.84
C PRO A 32 -2.22 -2.39 -10.69
N ASP A 33 -3.36 -1.71 -10.78
CA ASP A 33 -3.86 -0.74 -9.80
C ASP A 33 -4.73 -1.37 -8.68
N THR A 34 -4.77 -2.70 -8.59
CA THR A 34 -5.56 -3.36 -7.53
C THR A 34 -4.81 -3.28 -6.20
N PRO A 35 -5.42 -2.71 -5.14
CA PRO A 35 -4.79 -2.65 -3.82
C PRO A 35 -4.43 -4.04 -3.30
N LYS A 36 -3.20 -4.23 -2.83
CA LYS A 36 -2.79 -5.47 -2.18
C LYS A 36 -3.35 -5.54 -0.76
N PRO A 37 -3.69 -6.74 -0.25
CA PRO A 37 -4.04 -6.92 1.15
C PRO A 37 -2.96 -6.34 2.07
N ILE A 38 -3.38 -5.67 3.14
CA ILE A 38 -2.49 -4.99 4.09
C ILE A 38 -1.45 -5.96 4.68
N THR A 39 -1.86 -7.18 4.98
CA THR A 39 -1.01 -8.21 5.61
C THR A 39 0.14 -8.71 4.74
N GLU A 40 0.11 -8.48 3.43
CA GLU A 40 1.11 -8.97 2.48
C GLU A 40 2.10 -7.88 2.02
N ARG A 41 1.93 -6.64 2.52
CA ARG A 41 2.78 -5.53 2.12
C ARG A 41 3.97 -5.38 3.06
N ASN A 42 5.16 -5.23 2.47
CA ASN A 42 6.35 -4.71 3.13
C ASN A 42 6.92 -3.63 2.21
N THR A 43 6.39 -2.42 2.36
CA THR A 43 6.66 -1.30 1.45
C THR A 43 7.99 -0.64 1.82
N PRO A 44 8.99 -0.64 0.92
CA PRO A 44 10.22 0.12 1.13
C PRO A 44 9.94 1.62 1.12
N ILE A 45 10.41 2.32 2.15
CA ILE A 45 10.16 3.74 2.34
C ILE A 45 11.41 4.47 2.84
N ALA A 46 11.59 5.70 2.38
CA ALA A 46 12.58 6.64 2.92
C ALA A 46 11.89 7.91 3.42
N VAL A 47 12.38 8.48 4.51
CA VAL A 47 11.86 9.73 5.06
C VAL A 47 13.01 10.73 5.13
N GLU A 48 12.90 11.78 4.34
CA GLU A 48 13.85 12.88 4.24
C GLU A 48 13.26 14.12 4.93
N PHE A 49 14.11 14.87 5.62
CA PHE A 49 13.72 16.10 6.29
C PHE A 49 14.59 17.25 5.85
N GLU A 50 13.97 18.36 5.54
CA GLU A 50 14.60 19.63 5.23
C GLU A 50 13.99 20.73 6.09
N GLY A 51 14.82 21.40 6.86
CA GLY A 51 14.39 22.49 7.74
C GLY A 51 15.29 22.61 8.95
N THR A 52 15.20 23.77 9.61
CA THR A 52 15.94 24.08 10.86
C THR A 52 15.02 24.05 12.08
N ASP A 53 13.77 23.68 11.88
CA ASP A 53 12.69 23.77 12.83
C ASP A 53 12.63 22.53 13.74
N SER A 54 12.54 22.76 15.06
CA SER A 54 12.48 21.70 16.06
C SER A 54 11.18 20.88 16.01
N LEU A 55 10.04 21.50 15.66
CA LEU A 55 8.76 20.78 15.55
C LEU A 55 8.74 19.88 14.33
N GLY A 56 9.25 20.34 13.18
CA GLY A 56 9.39 19.51 12.00
C GLY A 56 10.33 18.34 12.19
N SER A 57 11.44 18.57 12.93
CA SER A 57 12.37 17.50 13.31
C SER A 57 11.66 16.44 14.20
N ARG A 58 10.88 16.87 15.20
CA ARG A 58 10.08 15.98 16.06
C ARG A 58 9.03 15.20 15.25
N LEU A 59 8.33 15.87 14.35
CA LEU A 59 7.38 15.22 13.45
C LEU A 59 8.06 14.12 12.63
N THR A 60 9.20 14.45 12.02
CA THR A 60 9.97 13.50 11.20
C THR A 60 10.44 12.29 12.00
N THR A 61 10.96 12.53 13.22
CA THR A 61 11.36 11.47 14.13
C THR A 61 10.17 10.57 14.47
N ARG A 62 9.04 11.16 14.80
CA ARG A 62 7.82 10.41 15.13
C ARG A 62 7.31 9.57 13.96
N VAL A 63 7.32 10.11 12.76
CA VAL A 63 6.98 9.39 11.53
C VAL A 63 7.93 8.19 11.31
N LYS A 64 9.24 8.37 11.48
CA LYS A 64 10.22 7.28 11.35
C LYS A 64 10.01 6.20 12.42
N GLU A 65 9.72 6.57 13.66
CA GLU A 65 9.42 5.61 14.75
C GLU A 65 8.22 4.73 14.41
N VAL A 66 7.12 5.34 13.94
CA VAL A 66 5.91 4.59 13.60
C VAL A 66 6.15 3.68 12.40
N PHE A 67 6.84 4.13 11.37
CA PHE A 67 7.20 3.26 10.24
C PHE A 67 8.08 2.08 10.69
N ASN A 68 9.05 2.32 11.56
CA ASN A 68 9.94 1.28 12.06
C ASN A 68 9.22 0.27 12.98
N ALA A 69 8.18 0.69 13.69
CA ALA A 69 7.34 -0.18 14.51
C ALA A 69 6.30 -0.97 13.71
N SER A 70 6.06 -0.59 12.45
CA SER A 70 5.05 -1.20 11.59
C SER A 70 5.64 -2.34 10.76
N ASN A 71 4.92 -3.46 10.67
CA ASN A 71 5.26 -4.57 9.78
C ASN A 71 4.89 -4.30 8.31
N LEU A 72 4.22 -3.19 8.02
CA LEU A 72 3.76 -2.83 6.67
C LEU A 72 4.82 -2.07 5.87
N PHE A 73 5.83 -1.53 6.56
CA PHE A 73 6.84 -0.68 5.96
C PHE A 73 8.25 -1.12 6.35
N SER A 74 9.20 -0.84 5.49
CA SER A 74 10.62 -1.06 5.73
C SER A 74 11.37 0.22 5.42
N LEU A 75 11.88 0.90 6.47
CA LEU A 75 12.75 2.06 6.29
C LEU A 75 14.04 1.62 5.59
N THR A 76 14.39 2.28 4.48
CA THR A 76 15.57 1.92 3.69
C THR A 76 16.18 3.12 2.97
N ASP A 77 17.51 3.18 3.03
CA ASP A 77 18.31 4.13 2.25
C ASP A 77 18.93 3.49 1.01
N LYS A 78 18.68 2.18 0.77
CA LYS A 78 19.22 1.45 -0.37
C LYS A 78 18.70 2.02 -1.68
N ASP A 79 19.51 1.95 -2.75
CA ASP A 79 19.11 2.33 -4.10
C ASP A 79 18.21 1.26 -4.75
N THR A 80 16.97 1.22 -4.30
CA THR A 80 15.90 0.30 -4.76
C THR A 80 14.61 1.08 -4.95
N PRO A 81 13.65 0.55 -5.74
CA PRO A 81 12.33 1.15 -5.86
C PRO A 81 11.71 1.36 -4.48
N LYS A 82 11.35 2.60 -4.16
CA LYS A 82 10.80 2.97 -2.84
C LYS A 82 9.90 4.20 -2.91
N LEU A 83 9.03 4.33 -1.93
CA LEU A 83 8.34 5.57 -1.63
C LEU A 83 9.26 6.48 -0.83
N ARG A 84 9.24 7.78 -1.12
CA ARG A 84 9.94 8.79 -0.32
C ARG A 84 8.94 9.81 0.20
N LEU A 85 9.06 10.11 1.49
CA LEU A 85 8.41 11.24 2.13
C LEU A 85 9.43 12.35 2.27
N LEU A 86 9.20 13.46 1.59
CA LEU A 86 10.00 14.66 1.70
C LEU A 86 9.25 15.62 2.63
N ILE A 87 9.74 15.77 3.85
CA ILE A 87 9.14 16.63 4.87
C ILE A 87 9.96 17.92 4.93
N SER A 88 9.32 19.06 4.74
CA SER A 88 9.93 20.37 4.92
C SER A 88 9.16 21.15 5.95
N SER A 89 9.84 21.90 6.80
CA SER A 89 9.19 22.75 7.78
C SER A 89 9.93 24.04 8.05
N THR A 90 9.18 25.04 8.50
CA THR A 90 9.69 26.33 8.92
C THR A 90 8.89 26.84 10.11
N PRO A 91 9.51 27.53 11.08
CA PRO A 91 8.78 28.15 12.19
C PRO A 91 7.73 29.13 11.66
N GLU A 92 6.50 29.04 12.16
CA GLU A 92 5.45 30.01 11.86
C GLU A 92 5.81 31.38 12.42
N PHE A 93 6.42 31.42 13.60
CA PHE A 93 6.89 32.63 14.27
C PHE A 93 8.41 32.55 14.47
N PRO A 94 9.22 33.24 13.63
CA PRO A 94 10.69 33.20 13.75
C PRO A 94 11.22 33.65 15.12
N SER A 95 10.51 34.59 15.78
CA SER A 95 10.85 35.10 17.13
C SER A 95 10.44 34.14 18.26
N ARG A 96 9.61 33.14 18.00
CA ARG A 96 9.10 32.16 18.96
C ARG A 96 9.11 30.76 18.35
N PRO A 97 10.28 30.22 18.03
CA PRO A 97 10.37 28.87 17.46
C PRO A 97 9.83 27.86 18.47
N GLY A 98 9.01 26.94 18.01
CA GLY A 98 8.38 25.91 18.85
C GLY A 98 6.95 26.20 19.29
N VAL A 99 6.37 27.37 19.00
CA VAL A 99 4.94 27.66 19.19
C VAL A 99 4.12 27.01 18.08
N GLY A 100 4.57 27.13 16.84
CA GLY A 100 3.94 26.57 15.67
C GLY A 100 4.92 26.52 14.50
N SER A 101 4.67 25.61 13.58
CA SER A 101 5.48 25.46 12.36
C SER A 101 4.58 25.16 11.17
N ALA A 102 4.85 25.83 10.06
CA ALA A 102 4.29 25.43 8.79
C ALA A 102 5.07 24.21 8.26
N TYR A 103 4.35 23.19 7.81
CA TYR A 103 4.97 22.01 7.22
C TYR A 103 4.42 21.70 5.82
N SER A 104 5.25 21.06 5.04
CA SER A 104 4.91 20.47 3.75
C SER A 104 5.45 19.05 3.69
N VAL A 105 4.63 18.13 3.23
CA VAL A 105 5.02 16.76 2.96
C VAL A 105 4.73 16.45 1.50
N VAL A 106 5.74 15.92 0.80
CA VAL A 106 5.60 15.49 -0.60
C VAL A 106 5.91 14.00 -0.66
N TRP A 107 4.98 13.23 -1.24
CA TRP A 107 5.20 11.81 -1.55
C TRP A 107 5.67 11.70 -2.98
N VAL A 108 6.78 11.01 -3.16
CA VAL A 108 7.34 10.69 -4.47
C VAL A 108 7.66 9.20 -4.55
N PHE A 109 7.56 8.63 -5.74
CA PHE A 109 8.11 7.33 -6.05
C PHE A 109 9.49 7.51 -6.67
N SER A 110 10.48 6.77 -6.19
CA SER A 110 11.84 6.73 -6.71
C SER A 110 12.17 5.30 -7.13
N GLN A 111 12.47 5.09 -8.40
CA GLN A 111 12.90 3.80 -8.90
C GLN A 111 14.36 3.52 -8.57
N SER A 112 15.21 4.55 -8.69
CA SER A 112 16.61 4.55 -8.30
C SER A 112 17.06 5.99 -8.01
N GLU A 113 18.25 6.16 -7.42
CA GLU A 113 18.80 7.50 -7.18
C GLU A 113 19.19 8.22 -8.49
N ALA A 114 19.51 7.46 -9.54
CA ALA A 114 19.93 8.00 -10.84
C ALA A 114 18.76 8.41 -11.76
N THR A 115 17.51 8.04 -11.40
CA THR A 115 16.32 8.34 -12.19
C THR A 115 15.50 9.48 -11.60
N LEU A 116 14.70 10.14 -12.47
CA LEU A 116 13.76 11.16 -12.02
C LEU A 116 12.75 10.56 -11.04
N ARG A 117 12.42 11.32 -10.01
CA ARG A 117 11.43 10.97 -9.02
C ARG A 117 10.04 11.33 -9.52
N HIS A 118 9.07 10.43 -9.35
CA HIS A 118 7.69 10.65 -9.78
C HIS A 118 6.87 11.21 -8.61
N TYR A 119 6.32 12.40 -8.80
CA TYR A 119 5.40 13.01 -7.85
C TYR A 119 4.10 12.20 -7.74
N LEU A 120 3.67 11.93 -6.52
CA LEU A 120 2.39 11.25 -6.25
C LEU A 120 1.35 12.19 -5.67
N THR A 121 1.69 12.86 -4.57
CA THR A 121 0.80 13.81 -3.88
C THR A 121 1.57 14.69 -2.90
N ARG A 122 0.88 15.69 -2.36
CA ARG A 122 1.43 16.55 -1.30
C ARG A 122 0.39 16.84 -0.22
N GLU A 123 0.87 17.26 0.93
CA GLU A 123 0.09 17.82 2.01
C GLU A 123 0.82 19.02 2.60
N VAL A 124 0.09 20.03 3.03
CA VAL A 124 0.62 21.19 3.73
C VAL A 124 -0.26 21.48 4.93
N GLY A 125 0.32 22.00 5.97
CA GLY A 125 -0.43 22.38 7.17
C GLY A 125 0.40 23.17 8.16
N VAL A 126 -0.21 23.45 9.30
CA VAL A 126 0.44 24.02 10.47
C VAL A 126 0.52 22.95 11.53
N LEU A 127 1.57 22.95 12.31
CA LEU A 127 1.90 21.98 13.34
C LEU A 127 2.14 22.70 14.65
N THR A 128 1.42 22.30 15.69
CA THR A 128 1.69 22.71 17.08
C THR A 128 2.38 21.57 17.85
N PRO A 129 3.02 21.86 18.99
CA PRO A 129 3.69 20.82 19.80
C PRO A 129 2.78 19.65 20.20
N ASP A 130 1.50 19.92 20.44
CA ASP A 130 0.53 18.92 20.91
C ASP A 130 0.01 18.04 19.76
N GLU A 131 0.03 18.55 18.53
CA GLU A 131 -0.50 17.87 17.34
C GLU A 131 0.52 16.94 16.64
N VAL A 132 1.78 16.90 17.08
CA VAL A 132 2.83 16.12 16.43
C VAL A 132 2.44 14.65 16.23
N ASN A 133 1.81 14.04 17.24
CA ASN A 133 1.41 12.63 17.16
C ASN A 133 0.24 12.42 16.18
N ASP A 134 -0.74 13.30 16.19
CA ASP A 134 -1.93 13.18 15.35
C ASP A 134 -1.58 13.43 13.87
N VAL A 135 -0.74 14.44 13.62
CA VAL A 135 -0.24 14.71 12.27
C VAL A 135 0.62 13.53 11.78
N ALA A 136 1.51 12.98 12.62
CA ALA A 136 2.28 11.79 12.26
C ALA A 136 1.38 10.62 11.89
N ALA A 137 0.36 10.31 12.71
CA ALA A 137 -0.59 9.23 12.44
C ALA A 137 -1.32 9.43 11.10
N LYS A 138 -1.78 10.64 10.83
CA LYS A 138 -2.44 11.00 9.57
C LYS A 138 -1.51 10.84 8.36
N LEU A 139 -0.25 11.22 8.48
CA LEU A 139 0.75 11.04 7.41
C LEU A 139 1.02 9.55 7.13
N ILE A 140 1.06 8.72 8.18
CA ILE A 140 1.22 7.27 8.06
C ILE A 140 0.02 6.65 7.33
N GLU A 141 -1.21 6.98 7.76
CA GLU A 141 -2.44 6.49 7.12
C GLU A 141 -2.48 6.86 5.64
N ARG A 142 -2.14 8.11 5.31
CA ARG A 142 -2.06 8.56 3.92
C ARG A 142 -0.99 7.81 3.13
N THR A 143 0.16 7.55 3.75
CA THR A 143 1.23 6.76 3.13
C THR A 143 0.79 5.33 2.88
N ASP A 144 0.04 4.73 3.81
CA ASP A 144 -0.51 3.39 3.65
C ASP A 144 -1.50 3.31 2.48
N ALA A 145 -2.38 4.28 2.35
CA ALA A 145 -3.30 4.38 1.21
C ALA A 145 -2.55 4.50 -0.13
N LEU A 146 -1.46 5.28 -0.18
CA LEU A 146 -0.62 5.40 -1.38
C LEU A 146 0.12 4.10 -1.67
N ALA A 147 0.70 3.45 -0.66
CA ALA A 147 1.37 2.16 -0.80
C ALA A 147 0.42 1.06 -1.30
N ALA A 148 -0.84 1.09 -0.84
CA ALA A 148 -1.87 0.19 -1.34
C ALA A 148 -2.20 0.44 -2.81
N ARG A 149 -2.30 1.71 -3.20
CA ARG A 149 -2.66 2.12 -4.56
C ARG A 149 -1.54 1.89 -5.57
N TYR A 150 -0.31 2.19 -5.19
CA TYR A 150 0.85 2.19 -6.09
C TYR A 150 1.83 1.03 -5.83
N GLY A 151 1.43 0.03 -5.04
CA GLY A 151 2.28 -1.10 -4.69
C GLY A 151 2.85 -1.88 -5.87
N TYR A 152 2.22 -1.80 -7.04
CA TYR A 152 2.72 -2.42 -8.27
C TYR A 152 4.02 -1.78 -8.80
N LEU A 153 4.33 -0.53 -8.42
CA LEU A 153 5.59 0.15 -8.77
C LEU A 153 6.79 -0.34 -7.96
N LEU A 154 6.55 -1.06 -6.87
CA LEU A 154 7.55 -1.50 -5.91
C LEU A 154 7.96 -2.98 -6.10
N GLN A 155 7.53 -3.58 -7.22
CA GLN A 155 7.78 -5.00 -7.54
C GLN A 155 8.93 -5.17 -8.50
#